data_f60c8056999d69cbe28622d21339db92
#
_entry.id   f60c8056999d69cbe28622d21339db92
#
_cell.length_a   1.000
_cell.length_b   1.000
_cell.length_c   1.000
_cell.angle_alpha   90.00
_cell.angle_beta   90.00
_cell.angle_gamma   90.00
#
_symmetry.space_group_name_H-M   'P 1'
#
loop_
_entity.id
_entity.type
_entity.pdbx_description
1 polymer ?
#
loop_
_entity_poly.entity_id
_entity_poly.type
_entity_poly.pdbx_seq_one_letter_code
_entity_poly.pdbx_strand_id
1 'polypeptide(L)'
;MIEHNTSNNRIAVFFLAATFAVAIYATVMDLFPALRISFFASGYRRGFNLVNFVSPVFSAGFYLWLRYVSLHPLSNPQPGGPADTEENKRLMSRYADKMLPNITGIMLLMAVGEVLPIPYLMTVVLLWGFYLVVFTLRVFRKMTYNKR
;
A
#
# COMPACT_ATOMS: atom_id res chain seq x y z
N MET A 1 4.69 11.97 23.60
CA MET A 1 5.45 11.05 22.76
C MET A 1 4.48 10.21 21.92
N ILE A 2 4.59 10.26 20.60
CA ILE A 2 3.70 9.48 19.73
C ILE A 2 4.31 8.06 19.65
N GLU A 3 3.60 7.07 20.18
CA GLU A 3 4.01 5.67 20.03
C GLU A 3 3.78 5.23 18.59
N HIS A 4 4.86 5.04 17.85
CA HIS A 4 4.82 4.44 16.52
C HIS A 4 4.66 2.92 16.64
N ASN A 5 3.69 2.38 15.96
CA ASN A 5 3.49 0.93 15.93
C ASN A 5 4.55 0.26 15.04
N THR A 6 5.65 -0.17 15.67
CA THR A 6 6.75 -0.86 15.00
C THR A 6 6.31 -2.16 14.31
N SER A 7 5.26 -2.82 14.83
CA SER A 7 4.71 -4.03 14.22
C SER A 7 4.09 -3.74 12.84
N ASN A 8 3.25 -2.71 12.73
CA ASN A 8 2.65 -2.32 11.44
C ASN A 8 3.71 -1.95 10.41
N ASN A 9 4.78 -1.25 10.83
CA ASN A 9 5.87 -0.93 9.94
C ASN A 9 6.62 -2.17 9.45
N ARG A 10 6.90 -3.15 10.33
CA ARG A 10 7.55 -4.42 9.95
C ARG A 10 6.70 -5.20 8.96
N ILE A 11 5.39 -5.29 9.19
CA ILE A 11 4.44 -5.95 8.27
C ILE A 11 4.44 -5.25 6.91
N ALA A 12 4.40 -3.92 6.90
CA ALA A 12 4.43 -3.14 5.65
C ALA A 12 5.73 -3.34 4.87
N VAL A 13 6.87 -3.35 5.54
CA VAL A 13 8.19 -3.65 4.92
C VAL A 13 8.21 -5.06 4.35
N PHE A 14 7.67 -6.05 5.07
CA PHE A 14 7.56 -7.41 4.57
C PHE A 14 6.70 -7.49 3.30
N PHE A 15 5.53 -6.86 3.29
CA PHE A 15 4.67 -6.83 2.10
C PHE A 15 5.34 -6.11 0.93
N LEU A 16 6.05 -5.01 1.20
CA LEU A 16 6.81 -4.30 0.17
C LEU A 16 7.89 -5.20 -0.43
N ALA A 17 8.69 -5.86 0.40
CA ALA A 17 9.73 -6.78 -0.05
C ALA A 17 9.14 -7.96 -0.85
N ALA A 18 8.02 -8.52 -0.38
CA ALA A 18 7.31 -9.59 -1.10
C ALA A 18 6.78 -9.11 -2.46
N THR A 19 6.29 -7.87 -2.57
CA THR A 19 5.84 -7.29 -3.84
C THR A 19 6.98 -7.19 -4.85
N PHE A 20 8.17 -6.76 -4.42
CA PHE A 20 9.37 -6.76 -5.27
C PHE A 20 9.80 -8.18 -5.66
N ALA A 21 9.76 -9.14 -4.73
CA ALA A 21 10.10 -10.53 -5.02
C ALA A 21 9.16 -11.14 -6.09
N VAL A 22 7.86 -10.85 -6.01
CA VAL A 22 6.88 -11.27 -7.03
C VAL A 22 7.18 -10.64 -8.39
N ALA A 23 7.53 -9.35 -8.44
CA ALA A 23 7.87 -8.66 -9.67
C ALA A 23 9.16 -9.23 -10.33
N ILE A 24 10.17 -9.52 -9.52
CA ILE A 24 11.41 -10.18 -10.00
C ILE A 24 11.08 -11.57 -10.53
N TYR A 25 10.28 -12.36 -9.80
CA TYR A 25 9.84 -13.68 -10.24
C TYR A 25 9.10 -13.60 -11.58
N ALA A 26 8.12 -12.69 -11.70
CA ALA A 26 7.37 -12.48 -12.94
C ALA A 26 8.31 -12.14 -14.11
N THR A 27 9.26 -11.25 -13.89
CA THR A 27 10.26 -10.85 -14.90
C THR A 27 11.15 -12.01 -15.32
N VAL A 28 11.63 -12.82 -14.37
CA VAL A 28 12.43 -14.02 -14.67
C VAL A 28 11.62 -15.01 -15.50
N MET A 29 10.34 -15.22 -15.17
CA MET A 29 9.46 -16.12 -15.92
C MET A 29 9.13 -15.59 -17.32
N ASP A 30 9.08 -14.26 -17.51
CA ASP A 30 8.89 -13.65 -18.81
C ASP A 30 10.15 -13.78 -19.71
N LEU A 31 11.33 -13.67 -19.11
CA LEU A 31 12.60 -13.81 -19.82
C LEU A 31 12.96 -15.28 -20.11
N PHE A 32 12.62 -16.18 -19.21
CA PHE A 32 12.96 -17.61 -19.30
C PHE A 32 11.70 -18.50 -19.25
N PRO A 33 10.91 -18.56 -20.33
CA PRO A 33 9.65 -19.31 -20.34
C PRO A 33 9.80 -20.80 -20.01
N ALA A 34 10.98 -21.38 -20.26
CA ALA A 34 11.29 -22.78 -19.97
C ALA A 34 11.30 -23.10 -18.45
N LEU A 35 11.47 -22.08 -17.60
CA LEU A 35 11.45 -22.23 -16.15
C LEU A 35 10.03 -22.16 -15.57
N ARG A 36 9.01 -21.90 -16.40
CA ARG A 36 7.64 -21.82 -15.94
C ARG A 36 7.18 -23.16 -15.38
N ILE A 37 6.86 -23.18 -14.10
CA ILE A 37 6.12 -24.25 -13.47
C ILE A 37 4.69 -24.14 -14.01
N SER A 38 4.13 -25.25 -14.51
CA SER A 38 2.80 -25.31 -15.15
C SER A 38 1.65 -24.74 -14.33
N PHE A 39 1.84 -24.56 -13.04
CA PHE A 39 0.85 -23.94 -12.12
C PHE A 39 0.62 -22.44 -12.37
N PHE A 40 1.58 -21.75 -12.97
CA PHE A 40 1.58 -20.29 -13.15
C PHE A 40 1.35 -19.86 -14.61
N ALA A 41 0.73 -20.71 -15.41
CA ALA A 41 0.60 -20.55 -16.85
C ALA A 41 -0.47 -19.54 -17.31
N SER A 42 -0.75 -18.48 -16.57
CA SER A 42 -1.69 -17.45 -17.02
C SER A 42 -0.96 -16.28 -17.69
N GLY A 43 -1.16 -16.13 -18.98
CA GLY A 43 -0.72 -14.98 -19.73
C GLY A 43 0.71 -15.09 -20.28
N TYR A 44 0.81 -15.46 -21.55
CA TYR A 44 2.09 -15.53 -22.26
C TYR A 44 2.51 -14.11 -22.69
N ARG A 45 3.41 -13.50 -21.94
CA ARG A 45 4.12 -12.29 -22.36
C ARG A 45 5.59 -12.66 -22.63
N ARG A 46 6.06 -12.32 -23.83
CA ARG A 46 7.48 -12.54 -24.22
C ARG A 46 8.28 -11.26 -23.95
N GLY A 47 9.40 -11.40 -23.21
CA GLY A 47 10.36 -10.32 -23.00
C GLY A 47 10.17 -9.54 -21.72
N PHE A 48 11.09 -8.61 -21.47
CA PHE A 48 11.07 -7.75 -20.30
C PHE A 48 9.83 -6.84 -20.31
N ASN A 49 9.05 -6.88 -19.24
CA ASN A 49 7.82 -6.12 -19.11
C ASN A 49 7.88 -5.16 -17.91
N LEU A 50 7.93 -3.86 -18.21
CA LEU A 50 7.92 -2.81 -17.18
C LEU A 50 6.66 -2.83 -16.30
N VAL A 51 5.55 -3.39 -16.80
CA VAL A 51 4.29 -3.49 -16.03
C VAL A 51 4.49 -4.29 -14.75
N ASN A 52 5.40 -5.28 -14.72
CA ASN A 52 5.70 -6.07 -13.53
C ASN A 52 6.21 -5.20 -12.36
N PHE A 53 6.75 -4.02 -12.63
CA PHE A 53 7.28 -3.10 -11.63
C PHE A 53 6.30 -1.99 -11.21
N VAL A 54 5.13 -1.91 -11.83
CA VAL A 54 4.13 -0.87 -11.48
C VAL A 54 3.70 -1.03 -10.02
N SER A 55 3.24 -2.22 -9.62
CA SER A 55 2.80 -2.48 -8.24
C SER A 55 3.89 -2.23 -7.20
N PRO A 56 5.15 -2.73 -7.34
CA PRO A 56 6.21 -2.46 -6.37
C PRO A 56 6.62 -0.98 -6.30
N VAL A 57 6.66 -0.26 -7.42
CA VAL A 57 7.00 1.18 -7.44
C VAL A 57 5.93 1.99 -6.71
N PHE A 58 4.65 1.76 -7.00
CA PHE A 58 3.55 2.41 -6.27
C PHE A 58 3.55 2.02 -4.79
N SER A 59 3.79 0.74 -4.47
CA SER A 59 3.91 0.27 -3.09
C SER A 59 5.01 1.00 -2.32
N ALA A 60 6.19 1.16 -2.94
CA ALA A 60 7.30 1.91 -2.36
C ALA A 60 6.95 3.39 -2.16
N GLY A 61 6.34 4.02 -3.17
CA GLY A 61 5.90 5.42 -3.10
C GLY A 61 4.91 5.66 -1.96
N PHE A 62 3.87 4.83 -1.86
CA PHE A 62 2.89 4.91 -0.78
C PHE A 62 3.49 4.62 0.59
N TYR A 63 4.40 3.63 0.68
CA TYR A 63 5.11 3.33 1.91
C TYR A 63 5.90 4.55 2.40
N LEU A 64 6.71 5.17 1.54
CA LEU A 64 7.52 6.33 1.89
C LEU A 64 6.64 7.51 2.29
N TRP A 65 5.58 7.78 1.54
CA TRP A 65 4.64 8.86 1.83
C TRP A 65 3.92 8.67 3.16
N LEU A 66 3.32 7.49 3.39
CA LEU A 66 2.63 7.20 4.65
C LEU A 66 3.60 7.18 5.84
N ARG A 67 4.82 6.69 5.64
CA ARG A 67 5.85 6.72 6.67
C ARG A 67 6.26 8.15 7.02
N TYR A 68 6.39 9.02 6.00
CA TYR A 68 6.64 10.43 6.22
C TYR A 68 5.49 11.08 7.01
N VAL A 69 4.24 10.85 6.62
CA VAL A 69 3.04 11.38 7.33
C VAL A 69 2.96 10.85 8.77
N SER A 70 3.31 9.60 9.01
CA SER A 70 3.35 9.02 10.35
C SER A 70 4.35 9.74 11.26
N LEU A 71 5.54 10.07 10.72
CA LEU A 71 6.62 10.72 11.47
C LEU A 71 6.43 12.24 11.60
N HIS A 72 5.80 12.87 10.60
CA HIS A 72 5.62 14.32 10.50
C HIS A 72 4.15 14.67 10.29
N PRO A 73 3.26 14.30 11.24
CA PRO A 73 1.83 14.56 11.09
C PRO A 73 1.58 16.07 11.09
N LEU A 74 0.80 16.55 10.11
CA LEU A 74 0.39 17.96 9.96
C LEU A 74 1.55 18.97 9.89
N SER A 75 2.66 18.60 9.23
CA SER A 75 3.83 19.46 9.07
C SER A 75 3.56 20.77 8.29
N ASN A 76 2.48 20.81 7.49
CA ASN A 76 2.06 21.98 6.72
C ASN A 76 0.56 22.27 6.91
N PRO A 77 0.15 22.94 7.99
CA PRO A 77 -1.24 23.29 8.22
C PRO A 77 -1.75 24.25 7.13
N GLN A 78 -2.83 23.88 6.45
CA GLN A 78 -3.46 24.72 5.43
C GLN A 78 -4.72 25.41 5.97
N PRO A 79 -5.08 26.61 5.46
CA PRO A 79 -6.36 27.22 5.78
C PRO A 79 -7.53 26.31 5.42
N GLY A 80 -8.46 26.08 6.37
CA GLY A 80 -9.56 25.13 6.20
C GLY A 80 -9.19 23.66 6.30
N GLY A 81 -7.93 23.32 6.53
CA GLY A 81 -7.45 21.97 6.81
C GLY A 81 -7.56 21.59 8.29
N PRO A 82 -7.13 20.37 8.65
CA PRO A 82 -7.07 19.95 10.04
C PRO A 82 -6.28 20.93 10.90
N ALA A 83 -6.81 21.26 12.08
CA ALA A 83 -6.13 22.15 13.01
C ALA A 83 -4.85 21.49 13.54
N ASP A 84 -3.80 22.29 13.75
CA ASP A 84 -2.52 21.84 14.34
C ASP A 84 -2.67 21.63 15.85
N THR A 85 -3.34 20.54 16.22
CA THR A 85 -3.54 20.12 17.61
C THR A 85 -2.83 18.78 17.85
N GLU A 86 -2.40 18.55 19.07
CA GLU A 86 -1.76 17.29 19.46
C GLU A 86 -2.69 16.09 19.24
N GLU A 87 -4.00 16.27 19.41
CA GLU A 87 -4.97 15.23 19.14
C GLU A 87 -5.04 14.89 17.64
N ASN A 88 -5.10 15.88 16.75
CA ASN A 88 -5.08 15.66 15.31
C ASN A 88 -3.77 15.03 14.84
N LYS A 89 -2.62 15.45 15.41
CA LYS A 89 -1.31 14.82 15.13
C LYS A 89 -1.32 13.34 15.49
N ARG A 90 -1.84 12.99 16.67
CA ARG A 90 -1.96 11.59 17.09
C ARG A 90 -2.90 10.79 16.18
N LEU A 91 -4.04 11.37 15.81
CA LEU A 91 -4.98 10.72 14.90
C LEU A 91 -4.35 10.47 13.52
N MET A 92 -3.66 11.46 12.97
CA MET A 92 -3.00 11.35 11.65
C MET A 92 -1.86 10.33 11.67
N SER A 93 -1.01 10.36 12.70
CA SER A 93 0.08 9.40 12.86
C SER A 93 -0.44 7.97 12.97
N ARG A 94 -1.45 7.74 13.82
CA ARG A 94 -2.07 6.41 13.96
C ARG A 94 -2.79 5.95 12.69
N TYR A 95 -3.40 6.89 11.96
CA TYR A 95 -4.01 6.61 10.67
C TYR A 95 -2.94 6.13 9.68
N ALA A 96 -1.85 6.88 9.51
CA ALA A 96 -0.78 6.53 8.61
C ALA A 96 -0.14 5.17 8.98
N ASP A 97 0.14 4.92 10.26
CA ASP A 97 0.67 3.64 10.75
C ASP A 97 -0.26 2.44 10.44
N LYS A 98 -1.58 2.62 10.53
CA LYS A 98 -2.54 1.57 10.15
C LYS A 98 -2.68 1.40 8.64
N MET A 99 -2.56 2.48 7.88
CA MET A 99 -2.65 2.43 6.42
C MET A 99 -1.43 1.75 5.79
N LEU A 100 -0.25 1.84 6.39
CA LEU A 100 0.99 1.25 5.89
C LEU A 100 0.83 -0.24 5.47
N PRO A 101 0.47 -1.18 6.37
CA PRO A 101 0.35 -2.58 6.01
C PRO A 101 -0.85 -2.84 5.09
N ASN A 102 -1.91 -2.04 5.17
CA ASN A 102 -3.09 -2.23 4.34
C ASN A 102 -2.81 -1.87 2.86
N ILE A 103 -2.19 -0.72 2.61
CA ILE A 103 -1.88 -0.30 1.23
C ILE A 103 -0.82 -1.23 0.62
N THR A 104 0.27 -1.52 1.35
CA THR A 104 1.29 -2.44 0.86
C THR A 104 0.77 -3.86 0.66
N GLY A 105 -0.18 -4.31 1.49
CA GLY A 105 -0.87 -5.59 1.35
C GLY A 105 -1.76 -5.66 0.10
N ILE A 106 -2.52 -4.62 -0.20
CA ILE A 106 -3.30 -4.53 -1.45
C ILE A 106 -2.37 -4.58 -2.67
N MET A 107 -1.26 -3.83 -2.65
CA MET A 107 -0.28 -3.84 -3.75
C MET A 107 0.36 -5.21 -3.94
N LEU A 108 0.63 -5.94 -2.84
CA LEU A 108 1.10 -7.32 -2.91
C LEU A 108 0.06 -8.24 -3.56
N LEU A 109 -1.22 -8.13 -3.16
CA LEU A 109 -2.28 -8.92 -3.78
C LEU A 109 -2.43 -8.63 -5.28
N MET A 110 -2.32 -7.37 -5.68
CA MET A 110 -2.34 -7.00 -7.10
C MET A 110 -1.15 -7.62 -7.85
N ALA A 111 0.07 -7.53 -7.31
CA ALA A 111 1.25 -8.14 -7.91
C ALA A 111 1.13 -9.66 -8.02
N VAL A 112 0.61 -10.33 -6.99
CA VAL A 112 0.36 -11.78 -7.02
C VAL A 112 -0.70 -12.12 -8.07
N GLY A 113 -1.75 -11.31 -8.22
CA GLY A 113 -2.79 -11.49 -9.23
C GLY A 113 -2.31 -11.36 -10.67
N GLU A 114 -1.20 -10.65 -10.92
CA GLU A 114 -0.56 -10.59 -12.24
C GLU A 114 0.13 -11.93 -12.61
N VAL A 115 0.54 -12.70 -11.60
CA VAL A 115 1.27 -13.97 -11.78
C VAL A 115 0.33 -15.16 -11.66
N LEU A 116 -0.64 -15.09 -10.75
CA LEU A 116 -1.58 -16.18 -10.44
C LEU A 116 -3.00 -15.81 -10.84
N PRO A 117 -3.73 -16.67 -11.58
CA PRO A 117 -5.15 -16.47 -11.86
C PRO A 117 -5.98 -16.78 -10.61
N ILE A 118 -6.02 -15.86 -9.66
CA ILE A 118 -6.84 -16.01 -8.46
C ILE A 118 -8.26 -15.55 -8.78
N PRO A 119 -9.28 -16.44 -8.71
CA PRO A 119 -10.67 -16.05 -8.93
C PRO A 119 -11.09 -15.02 -7.86
N TYR A 120 -11.92 -14.07 -8.27
CA TYR A 120 -12.47 -13.01 -7.39
C TYR A 120 -11.45 -12.08 -6.72
N LEU A 121 -10.15 -12.12 -7.11
CA LEU A 121 -9.12 -11.26 -6.52
C LEU A 121 -9.51 -9.78 -6.61
N MET A 122 -10.01 -9.33 -7.77
CA MET A 122 -10.46 -7.95 -7.96
C MET A 122 -11.60 -7.57 -7.01
N THR A 123 -12.53 -8.48 -6.74
CA THR A 123 -13.60 -8.26 -5.76
C THR A 123 -13.04 -8.05 -4.36
N VAL A 124 -12.06 -8.87 -3.96
CA VAL A 124 -11.40 -8.73 -2.66
C VAL A 124 -10.67 -7.39 -2.56
N VAL A 125 -9.92 -7.01 -3.60
CA VAL A 125 -9.20 -5.72 -3.65
C VAL A 125 -10.18 -4.54 -3.56
N LEU A 126 -11.29 -4.58 -4.29
CA LEU A 126 -12.31 -3.54 -4.26
C LEU A 126 -12.99 -3.42 -2.89
N LEU A 127 -13.37 -4.54 -2.26
CA LEU A 127 -13.95 -4.54 -0.92
C LEU A 127 -12.97 -4.01 0.13
N TRP A 128 -11.70 -4.41 0.03
CA TRP A 128 -10.66 -3.90 0.93
C TRP A 128 -10.41 -2.42 0.70
N GLY A 129 -10.34 -1.97 -0.55
CA GLY A 129 -10.25 -0.54 -0.90
C GLY A 129 -11.42 0.27 -0.35
N PHE A 130 -12.67 -0.23 -0.50
CA PHE A 130 -13.85 0.41 0.07
C PHE A 130 -13.77 0.53 1.60
N TYR A 131 -13.34 -0.54 2.28
CA TYR A 131 -13.08 -0.48 3.72
C TYR A 131 -12.09 0.63 4.10
N LEU A 132 -11.00 0.78 3.34
CA LEU A 132 -10.01 1.82 3.60
C LEU A 132 -10.56 3.23 3.39
N VAL A 133 -11.42 3.43 2.37
CA VAL A 133 -12.11 4.71 2.15
C VAL A 133 -13.01 5.03 3.36
N VAL A 134 -13.83 4.09 3.82
CA VAL A 134 -14.69 4.27 4.99
C VAL A 134 -13.87 4.55 6.25
N PHE A 135 -12.75 3.83 6.44
CA PHE A 135 -11.84 4.06 7.56
C PHE A 135 -11.24 5.47 7.51
N THR A 136 -10.77 5.91 6.34
CA THR A 136 -10.26 7.27 6.12
C THR A 136 -11.29 8.32 6.49
N LEU A 137 -12.50 8.20 5.96
CA LEU A 137 -13.59 9.14 6.26
C LEU A 137 -13.93 9.21 7.77
N ARG A 138 -13.89 8.05 8.47
CA ARG A 138 -14.12 8.00 9.93
C ARG A 138 -13.03 8.74 10.71
N VAL A 139 -11.77 8.62 10.28
CA VAL A 139 -10.66 9.31 10.94
C VAL A 139 -10.76 10.82 10.71
N PHE A 140 -10.98 11.24 9.46
CA PHE A 140 -11.10 12.67 9.14
C PHE A 140 -12.30 13.34 9.81
N ARG A 141 -13.44 12.63 10.01
CA ARG A 141 -14.59 13.15 10.77
C ARG A 141 -14.31 13.42 12.24
N LYS A 142 -13.29 12.78 12.81
CA LYS A 142 -12.89 12.98 14.20
C LYS A 142 -11.92 14.15 14.38
N MET A 143 -11.34 14.66 13.30
CA MET A 143 -10.41 15.77 13.37
C MET A 143 -11.14 17.10 13.55
N THR A 144 -10.54 18.00 14.29
CA THR A 144 -10.93 19.40 14.34
C THR A 144 -10.29 20.17 13.19
N TYR A 145 -11.02 21.13 12.63
CA TYR A 145 -10.57 21.91 11.48
C TYR A 145 -10.38 23.37 11.84
N ASN A 146 -9.44 24.02 11.16
CA ASN A 146 -9.23 25.45 11.29
C ASN A 146 -10.49 26.19 10.78
N LYS A 147 -11.07 27.05 11.62
CA LYS A 147 -12.11 27.98 11.16
C LYS A 147 -11.47 28.94 10.14
N ARG A 148 -12.15 29.10 9.00
CA ARG A 148 -11.76 30.10 8.00
C ARG A 148 -11.87 31.49 8.55
#